data_71ef2f4042d9e1758f62d4b296ecf4b5
#
_entry.id   71ef2f4042d9e1758f62d4b296ecf4b5
#
_cell.length_a   1.000
_cell.length_b   1.000
_cell.length_c   1.000
_cell.angle_alpha   90.00
_cell.angle_beta   90.00
_cell.angle_gamma   90.00
#
_symmetry.space_group_name_H-M   'P 1'
#
loop_
_entity.id
_entity.type
_entity.pdbx_description
1 polymer ?
#
loop_
_entity_poly.entity_id
_entity_poly.type
_entity_poly.pdbx_seq_one_letter_code
_entity_poly.pdbx_strand_id
1 'polypeptide(L)'
;MDPQFKSDILIAMAIGFVLMMILRYLPRIQAKMMGVPFINAETAKRMIDGAGEVLVLDVRTPGEFTGDLGHIQGALNLDSQKLQEKLGQLGDALEPYKDQPIVITCRTHNRSPKAARILFQNGFKKLSIIEGGMMAWSRAQYPVDKT
;
A
#
# COMPACT_ATOMS: atom_id res chain seq x y z
N MET A 1 -33.01 -32.80 -7.90
CA MET A 1 -31.58 -32.45 -7.65
C MET A 1 -31.19 -33.19 -6.36
N ASP A 2 -30.21 -34.06 -6.47
CA ASP A 2 -29.71 -34.91 -5.39
C ASP A 2 -29.28 -34.07 -4.18
N PRO A 3 -29.70 -34.42 -2.94
CA PRO A 3 -29.24 -33.72 -1.72
C PRO A 3 -27.72 -33.67 -1.58
N GLN A 4 -27.04 -34.74 -2.01
CA GLN A 4 -25.59 -34.84 -2.02
C GLN A 4 -24.97 -33.77 -2.92
N PHE A 5 -25.48 -33.56 -4.13
CA PHE A 5 -25.00 -32.55 -5.09
C PHE A 5 -25.15 -31.12 -4.55
N LYS A 6 -26.21 -30.83 -3.79
CA LYS A 6 -26.39 -29.53 -3.12
C LYS A 6 -25.34 -29.31 -2.03
N SER A 7 -25.04 -30.34 -1.23
CA SER A 7 -24.02 -30.23 -0.18
C SER A 7 -22.62 -30.02 -0.75
N ASP A 8 -22.27 -30.68 -1.84
CA ASP A 8 -20.97 -30.59 -2.48
C ASP A 8 -20.73 -29.15 -3.07
N ILE A 9 -21.79 -28.57 -3.66
CA ILE A 9 -21.74 -27.19 -4.13
C ILE A 9 -21.52 -26.20 -2.97
N LEU A 10 -22.24 -26.37 -1.86
CA LEU A 10 -22.11 -25.51 -0.69
C LEU A 10 -20.69 -25.59 -0.08
N ILE A 11 -20.14 -26.79 0.00
CA ILE A 11 -18.79 -27.03 0.49
C ILE A 11 -17.76 -26.36 -0.44
N ALA A 12 -17.90 -26.54 -1.75
CA ALA A 12 -17.01 -25.91 -2.75
C ALA A 12 -17.06 -24.37 -2.67
N MET A 13 -18.27 -23.79 -2.51
CA MET A 13 -18.44 -22.35 -2.33
C MET A 13 -17.80 -21.85 -1.02
N ALA A 14 -17.96 -22.59 0.08
CA ALA A 14 -17.36 -22.26 1.37
C ALA A 14 -15.82 -22.29 1.30
N ILE A 15 -15.25 -23.31 0.66
CA ILE A 15 -13.79 -23.40 0.44
C ILE A 15 -13.30 -22.24 -0.42
N GLY A 16 -14.00 -21.94 -1.52
CA GLY A 16 -13.68 -20.80 -2.40
C GLY A 16 -13.72 -19.46 -1.66
N PHE A 17 -14.74 -19.27 -0.81
CA PHE A 17 -14.85 -18.07 0.01
C PHE A 17 -13.71 -17.95 1.02
N VAL A 18 -13.37 -19.01 1.74
CA VAL A 18 -12.26 -19.04 2.71
C VAL A 18 -10.94 -18.77 2.01
N LEU A 19 -10.71 -19.41 0.85
CA LEU A 19 -9.49 -19.17 0.06
C LEU A 19 -9.40 -17.71 -0.39
N MET A 20 -10.50 -17.15 -0.88
CA MET A 20 -10.56 -15.74 -1.27
C MET A 20 -10.25 -14.81 -0.08
N MET A 21 -10.78 -15.12 1.11
CA MET A 21 -10.49 -14.36 2.33
C MET A 21 -9.00 -14.44 2.71
N ILE A 22 -8.42 -15.64 2.66
CA ILE A 22 -6.98 -15.82 2.92
C ILE A 22 -6.15 -14.98 1.95
N LEU A 23 -6.40 -15.09 0.66
CA LEU A 23 -5.68 -14.33 -0.36
C LEU A 23 -5.82 -12.81 -0.18
N ARG A 24 -6.99 -12.35 0.27
CA ARG A 24 -7.25 -10.93 0.54
C ARG A 24 -6.48 -10.40 1.75
N TYR A 25 -6.39 -11.19 2.83
CA TYR A 25 -5.78 -10.74 4.09
C TYR A 25 -4.29 -11.09 4.20
N LEU A 26 -3.81 -12.07 3.45
CA LEU A 26 -2.41 -12.52 3.50
C LEU A 26 -1.38 -11.38 3.33
N PRO A 27 -1.53 -10.44 2.36
CA PRO A 27 -0.56 -9.35 2.21
C PRO A 27 -0.50 -8.42 3.44
N ARG A 28 -1.65 -8.22 4.09
CA ARG A 28 -1.75 -7.39 5.30
C ARG A 28 -1.08 -8.06 6.50
N ILE A 29 -1.27 -9.37 6.65
CA ILE A 29 -0.62 -10.17 7.69
C ILE A 29 0.90 -10.17 7.46
N GLN A 30 1.35 -10.34 6.24
CA GLN A 30 2.77 -10.29 5.88
C GLN A 30 3.40 -8.94 6.20
N ALA A 31 2.75 -7.81 5.86
CA ALA A 31 3.23 -6.48 6.20
C ALA A 31 3.38 -6.31 7.73
N LYS A 32 2.39 -6.77 8.48
CA LYS A 32 2.43 -6.73 9.95
C LYS A 32 3.56 -7.59 10.52
N MET A 33 3.80 -8.78 9.98
CA MET A 33 4.91 -9.67 10.38
C MET A 33 6.29 -9.06 10.08
N MET A 34 6.41 -8.24 9.04
CA MET A 34 7.64 -7.50 8.71
C MET A 34 7.82 -6.24 9.58
N GLY A 35 6.92 -5.98 10.54
CA GLY A 35 6.99 -4.79 11.38
C GLY A 35 6.60 -3.50 10.67
N VAL A 36 5.88 -3.56 9.53
CA VAL A 36 5.39 -2.38 8.81
C VAL A 36 4.04 -1.95 9.40
N PRO A 37 3.98 -0.84 10.15
CA PRO A 37 2.75 -0.39 10.76
C PRO A 37 1.76 0.20 9.75
N PHE A 38 0.47 -0.02 10.02
CA PHE A 38 -0.61 0.75 9.42
C PHE A 38 -0.87 1.96 10.31
N ILE A 39 -0.78 3.15 9.73
CA ILE A 39 -1.00 4.43 10.41
C ILE A 39 -2.23 5.12 9.84
N ASN A 40 -2.99 5.82 10.65
CA ASN A 40 -4.13 6.60 10.16
C ASN A 40 -3.66 7.86 9.40
N ALA A 41 -4.57 8.49 8.64
CA ALA A 41 -4.26 9.66 7.84
C ALA A 41 -3.73 10.84 8.67
N GLU A 42 -4.22 11.02 9.92
CA GLU A 42 -3.76 12.05 10.82
C GLU A 42 -2.30 11.85 11.26
N THR A 43 -1.94 10.62 11.62
CA THR A 43 -0.55 10.28 11.98
C THR A 43 0.37 10.47 10.78
N ALA A 44 -0.05 10.03 9.58
CA ALA A 44 0.70 10.26 8.35
C ALA A 44 0.89 11.76 8.07
N LYS A 45 -0.16 12.58 8.23
CA LYS A 45 -0.09 14.03 8.06
C LYS A 45 0.91 14.66 9.02
N ARG A 46 0.88 14.29 10.29
CA ARG A 46 1.86 14.77 11.29
C ARG A 46 3.30 14.38 10.95
N MET A 47 3.52 13.17 10.44
CA MET A 47 4.84 12.73 10.02
C MET A 47 5.36 13.54 8.83
N ILE A 48 4.48 13.81 7.84
CA ILE A 48 4.83 14.55 6.62
C ILE A 48 5.08 16.03 6.93
N ASP A 49 4.29 16.64 7.80
CA ASP A 49 4.43 18.05 8.19
C ASP A 49 5.56 18.29 9.21
N GLY A 50 6.08 17.22 9.80
CA GLY A 50 7.13 17.31 10.81
C GLY A 50 8.47 17.76 10.24
N ALA A 51 9.42 18.06 11.15
CA ALA A 51 10.75 18.53 10.77
C ALA A 51 11.69 17.45 10.19
N GLY A 52 11.20 16.20 10.06
CA GLY A 52 11.94 15.09 9.47
C GLY A 52 11.70 14.94 7.98
N GLU A 53 12.71 14.50 7.24
CA GLU A 53 12.54 14.12 5.83
C GLU A 53 11.77 12.81 5.73
N VAL A 54 10.49 12.89 5.37
CA VAL A 54 9.61 11.73 5.13
C VAL A 54 9.33 11.65 3.64
N LEU A 55 9.66 10.53 3.04
CA LEU A 55 9.31 10.25 1.65
C LEU A 55 7.89 9.69 1.59
N VAL A 56 7.04 10.30 0.79
CA VAL A 56 5.70 9.77 0.49
C VAL A 56 5.74 9.02 -0.84
N LEU A 57 5.36 7.75 -0.81
CA LEU A 57 5.31 6.89 -1.99
C LEU A 57 3.87 6.52 -2.32
N ASP A 58 3.36 7.05 -3.43
CA ASP A 58 2.06 6.68 -3.96
C ASP A 58 2.22 5.56 -5.00
N VAL A 59 1.69 4.39 -4.67
CA VAL A 59 1.83 3.18 -5.51
C VAL A 59 0.63 2.93 -6.42
N ARG A 60 -0.17 3.97 -6.66
CA ARG A 60 -1.24 3.96 -7.66
C ARG A 60 -0.69 4.13 -9.07
N THR A 61 -1.55 3.91 -10.07
CA THR A 61 -1.23 4.24 -11.46
C THR A 61 -1.06 5.76 -11.64
N PRO A 62 -0.30 6.22 -12.67
CA PRO A 62 -0.17 7.65 -12.96
C PRO A 62 -1.52 8.36 -13.16
N GLY A 63 -2.49 7.70 -13.81
CA GLY A 63 -3.83 8.25 -13.99
C GLY A 63 -4.63 8.42 -12.70
N GLU A 64 -4.44 7.54 -11.71
CA GLU A 64 -5.04 7.73 -10.38
C GLU A 64 -4.33 8.83 -9.58
N PHE A 65 -3.03 8.98 -9.76
CA PHE A 65 -2.19 9.98 -9.08
C PHE A 65 -2.62 11.41 -9.40
N THR A 66 -2.89 11.70 -10.67
CA THR A 66 -3.37 13.00 -11.15
C THR A 66 -4.90 13.08 -11.27
N GLY A 67 -5.62 12.02 -10.89
CA GLY A 67 -7.07 11.92 -10.99
C GLY A 67 -7.84 12.64 -9.89
N ASP A 68 -9.10 12.27 -9.72
CA ASP A 68 -10.07 12.97 -8.86
C ASP A 68 -9.63 13.14 -7.40
N LEU A 69 -8.99 12.09 -6.84
CA LEU A 69 -8.49 12.13 -5.47
C LEU A 69 -7.22 12.98 -5.32
N GLY A 70 -6.53 13.31 -6.42
CA GLY A 70 -5.21 13.92 -6.36
C GLY A 70 -4.19 13.04 -5.64
N HIS A 71 -3.10 13.62 -5.18
CA HIS A 71 -2.04 12.96 -4.41
C HIS A 71 -1.54 13.87 -3.28
N ILE A 72 -0.85 13.30 -2.32
CA ILE A 72 -0.20 14.05 -1.23
C ILE A 72 0.91 14.90 -1.83
N GLN A 73 0.98 16.18 -1.48
CA GLN A 73 2.00 17.09 -1.99
C GLN A 73 3.42 16.55 -1.75
N GLY A 74 4.24 16.55 -2.79
CA GLY A 74 5.61 16.02 -2.75
C GLY A 74 5.71 14.49 -2.82
N ALA A 75 4.59 13.77 -2.98
CA ALA A 75 4.61 12.33 -3.15
C ALA A 75 5.26 11.92 -4.47
N LEU A 76 6.05 10.86 -4.43
CA LEU A 76 6.56 10.18 -5.62
C LEU A 76 5.55 9.12 -6.09
N ASN A 77 5.25 9.10 -7.38
CA ASN A 77 4.42 8.06 -7.96
C ASN A 77 5.27 6.92 -8.50
N LEU A 78 5.11 5.74 -7.91
CA LEU A 78 5.69 4.49 -8.39
C LEU A 78 4.62 3.40 -8.41
N ASP A 79 4.04 3.15 -9.57
CA ASP A 79 3.02 2.13 -9.76
C ASP A 79 3.48 0.78 -9.18
N SER A 80 2.64 0.20 -8.31
CA SER A 80 2.91 -1.08 -7.65
C SER A 80 3.24 -2.23 -8.60
N GLN A 81 2.74 -2.18 -9.84
CA GLN A 81 3.02 -3.19 -10.85
C GLN A 81 4.43 -3.08 -11.43
N LYS A 82 5.00 -1.87 -11.43
CA LYS A 82 6.34 -1.58 -11.97
C LYS A 82 7.39 -1.38 -10.88
N LEU A 83 7.00 -1.42 -9.61
CA LEU A 83 7.87 -1.09 -8.49
C LEU A 83 9.14 -1.96 -8.45
N GLN A 84 9.00 -3.28 -8.58
CA GLN A 84 10.15 -4.19 -8.56
C GLN A 84 11.15 -3.91 -9.69
N GLU A 85 10.64 -3.68 -10.90
CA GLU A 85 11.46 -3.32 -12.06
C GLU A 85 12.19 -2.00 -11.85
N LYS A 86 11.49 -0.98 -11.37
CA LYS A 86 12.06 0.35 -11.11
C LYS A 86 13.13 0.33 -10.04
N LEU A 87 12.93 -0.41 -8.95
CA LEU A 87 13.95 -0.57 -7.92
C LEU A 87 15.19 -1.26 -8.47
N GLY A 88 15.03 -2.29 -9.32
CA GLY A 88 16.15 -2.95 -9.99
C GLY A 88 16.93 -2.02 -10.94
N GLN A 89 16.23 -1.13 -11.66
CA GLN A 89 16.87 -0.14 -12.55
C GLN A 89 17.65 0.93 -11.79
N LEU A 90 17.18 1.33 -10.60
CA LEU A 90 17.81 2.38 -9.78
C LEU A 90 19.02 1.85 -8.99
N GLY A 91 19.01 0.55 -8.63
CA GLY A 91 20.15 -0.12 -8.00
C GLY A 91 20.75 0.65 -6.81
N ASP A 92 22.05 0.85 -6.85
CA ASP A 92 22.80 1.50 -5.76
C ASP A 92 22.43 2.98 -5.52
N ALA A 93 21.78 3.64 -6.49
CA ALA A 93 21.28 5.00 -6.31
C ALA A 93 20.24 5.12 -5.17
N LEU A 94 19.65 4.00 -4.75
CA LEU A 94 18.68 3.96 -3.67
C LEU A 94 19.31 3.81 -2.27
N GLU A 95 20.60 3.50 -2.16
CA GLU A 95 21.27 3.28 -0.88
C GLU A 95 21.05 4.42 0.14
N PRO A 96 21.16 5.72 -0.23
CA PRO A 96 20.95 6.82 0.70
C PRO A 96 19.53 6.89 1.28
N TYR A 97 18.56 6.30 0.60
CA TYR A 97 17.13 6.38 0.97
C TYR A 97 16.65 5.19 1.80
N LYS A 98 17.46 4.14 1.95
CA LYS A 98 17.05 2.90 2.64
C LYS A 98 16.75 3.10 4.12
N ASP A 99 17.37 4.07 4.76
CA ASP A 99 17.16 4.42 6.16
C ASP A 99 16.20 5.61 6.38
N GLN A 100 15.68 6.19 5.30
CA GLN A 100 14.68 7.26 5.39
C GLN A 100 13.29 6.71 5.75
N PRO A 101 12.48 7.44 6.53
CA PRO A 101 11.08 7.11 6.74
C PRO A 101 10.29 7.22 5.44
N ILE A 102 9.58 6.16 5.08
CA ILE A 102 8.72 6.12 3.89
C ILE A 102 7.28 5.85 4.30
N VAL A 103 6.39 6.73 3.90
CA VAL A 103 4.94 6.56 4.05
C VAL A 103 4.36 6.12 2.72
N ILE A 104 3.76 4.93 2.68
CA ILE A 104 3.22 4.32 1.47
C ILE A 104 1.71 4.51 1.42
N THR A 105 1.21 4.99 0.30
CA THR A 105 -0.23 5.11 0.05
C THR A 105 -0.64 4.46 -1.27
N CYS A 106 -1.88 4.01 -1.31
CA CYS A 106 -2.57 3.65 -2.55
C CYS A 106 -4.02 4.17 -2.48
N ARG A 107 -4.95 3.67 -3.27
CA ARG A 107 -6.33 4.17 -3.23
C ARG A 107 -7.01 3.89 -1.88
N THR A 108 -6.93 2.66 -1.38
CA THR A 108 -7.53 2.23 -0.11
C THR A 108 -6.52 1.70 0.90
N HIS A 109 -5.84 0.65 0.66
CA HIS A 109 -4.67 0.06 1.34
C HIS A 109 -4.32 -1.33 0.76
N ASN A 110 -4.98 -1.75 -0.31
CA ASN A 110 -4.84 -3.13 -0.81
C ASN A 110 -3.51 -3.36 -1.55
N ARG A 111 -2.97 -2.35 -2.24
CA ARG A 111 -1.71 -2.43 -2.99
C ARG A 111 -0.49 -2.11 -2.13
N SER A 112 -0.64 -1.26 -1.11
CA SER A 112 0.45 -0.82 -0.25
C SER A 112 1.17 -1.95 0.50
N PRO A 113 0.50 -3.01 1.03
CA PRO A 113 1.20 -4.11 1.68
C PRO A 113 2.16 -4.87 0.76
N LYS A 114 1.75 -5.10 -0.50
CA LYS A 114 2.63 -5.72 -1.49
C LYS A 114 3.83 -4.82 -1.81
N ALA A 115 3.60 -3.52 -1.97
CA ALA A 115 4.65 -2.54 -2.21
C ALA A 115 5.63 -2.47 -1.03
N ALA A 116 5.12 -2.44 0.21
CA ALA A 116 5.93 -2.46 1.42
C ALA A 116 6.82 -3.71 1.49
N ARG A 117 6.30 -4.89 1.12
CA ARG A 117 7.09 -6.12 1.06
C ARG A 117 8.23 -6.02 0.05
N ILE A 118 7.96 -5.51 -1.15
CA ILE A 118 8.97 -5.31 -2.18
C ILE A 118 10.06 -4.36 -1.68
N LEU A 119 9.70 -3.23 -1.09
CA LEU A 119 10.64 -2.27 -0.52
C LEU A 119 11.47 -2.88 0.61
N PHE A 120 10.83 -3.59 1.53
CA PHE A 120 11.52 -4.27 2.63
C PHE A 120 12.56 -5.29 2.13
N GLN A 121 12.21 -6.09 1.12
CA GLN A 121 13.12 -7.05 0.49
C GLN A 121 14.29 -6.36 -0.24
N ASN A 122 14.13 -5.10 -0.64
CA ASN A 122 15.19 -4.28 -1.22
C ASN A 122 15.94 -3.40 -0.19
N GLY A 123 15.77 -3.68 1.10
CA GLY A 123 16.57 -3.09 2.18
C GLY A 123 16.01 -1.81 2.81
N PHE A 124 14.81 -1.36 2.44
CA PHE A 124 14.15 -0.23 3.09
C PHE A 124 13.58 -0.64 4.45
N LYS A 125 13.94 0.07 5.52
CA LYS A 125 13.67 -0.38 6.91
C LYS A 125 12.54 0.37 7.59
N LYS A 126 12.35 1.66 7.28
CA LYS A 126 11.41 2.54 8.00
C LYS A 126 10.16 2.79 7.16
N LEU A 127 9.34 1.76 7.02
CA LEU A 127 8.13 1.77 6.20
C LEU A 127 6.88 1.93 7.05
N SER A 128 5.91 2.68 6.57
CA SER A 128 4.56 2.80 7.14
C SER A 128 3.52 2.82 6.03
N ILE A 129 2.31 2.33 6.29
CA ILE A 129 1.22 2.29 5.31
C ILE A 129 0.07 3.16 5.82
N ILE A 130 -0.45 4.06 4.99
CA ILE A 130 -1.67 4.81 5.31
C ILE A 130 -2.87 3.86 5.26
N GLU A 131 -3.49 3.64 6.41
CA GLU A 131 -4.72 2.86 6.49
C GLU A 131 -5.86 3.60 5.78
N GLY A 132 -6.56 2.90 4.86
CA GLY A 132 -7.57 3.53 4.02
C GLY A 132 -7.01 4.36 2.86
N GLY A 133 -5.70 4.52 2.74
CA GLY A 133 -5.02 5.16 1.62
C GLY A 133 -5.51 6.57 1.31
N MET A 134 -5.51 6.94 0.02
CA MET A 134 -5.98 8.26 -0.44
C MET A 134 -7.48 8.50 -0.18
N MET A 135 -8.28 7.44 -0.04
CA MET A 135 -9.68 7.58 0.36
C MET A 135 -9.80 8.11 1.79
N ALA A 136 -8.97 7.61 2.73
CA ALA A 136 -8.95 8.12 4.10
C ALA A 136 -8.38 9.55 4.18
N TRP A 137 -7.34 9.85 3.40
CA TRP A 137 -6.77 11.19 3.26
C TRP A 137 -7.81 12.21 2.80
N SER A 138 -8.57 11.87 1.76
CA SER A 138 -9.65 12.70 1.22
C SER A 138 -10.80 12.90 2.21
N ARG A 139 -11.21 11.85 2.94
CA ARG A 139 -12.24 11.97 3.99
C ARG A 139 -11.82 12.90 5.14
N ALA A 140 -10.52 12.92 5.45
CA ALA A 140 -9.95 13.84 6.43
C ALA A 140 -9.81 15.27 5.89
N GLN A 141 -10.17 15.50 4.63
CA GLN A 141 -10.08 16.80 3.94
C GLN A 141 -8.67 17.42 3.96
N TYR A 142 -7.64 16.57 3.96
CA TYR A 142 -6.26 17.04 3.87
C TYR A 142 -5.91 17.49 2.43
N PRO A 143 -5.00 18.48 2.29
CA PRO A 143 -4.65 19.03 1.00
C PRO A 143 -4.06 17.98 0.06
N VAL A 144 -4.39 18.12 -1.21
CA VAL A 144 -3.88 17.28 -2.31
C VAL A 144 -3.42 18.15 -3.46
N ASP A 145 -2.46 17.64 -4.21
CA ASP A 145 -2.05 18.16 -5.51
C ASP A 145 -2.69 17.30 -6.62
N LYS A 146 -2.91 17.89 -7.79
CA LYS A 146 -3.49 17.21 -8.98
C LYS A 146 -2.62 17.41 -10.23
N THR A 147 -1.44 17.96 -10.05
CA THR A 147 -0.51 18.23 -11.16
C THR A 147 0.43 17.08 -11.44
#